data_8d747ab6c5fd667fe2bc36e41e8e5301
#
_entry.id   8d747ab6c5fd667fe2bc36e41e8e5301
#
_cell.length_a   1.000
_cell.length_b   1.000
_cell.length_c   1.000
_cell.angle_alpha   90.00
_cell.angle_beta   90.00
_cell.angle_gamma   90.00
#
_symmetry.space_group_name_H-M   'P 1'
#
loop_
_entity.id
_entity.type
_entity.pdbx_description
1 polymer ?
#
loop_
_entity_poly.entity_id
_entity_poly.type
_entity_poly.pdbx_seq_one_letter_code
_entity_poly.pdbx_strand_id
1 'polypeptide(L)'
;YQQLIVIKKYLESIDSKIKVVPCDTIRAKNGVALSSRNKLLDQKSLNVAGEIINFLKKNKNQIIKSKNNSLFLNKIKEFGAKKIDYLSAFNLKQLKKTNKPSLNTRVFIAYHLNGVRLIDNF
;
A
#
# COMPACT_ATOMS: atom_id res chain seq x y z
N TYR A 1 -5.61 2.04 5.30
CA TYR A 1 -5.31 1.49 6.62
C TYR A 1 -4.80 2.58 7.59
N GLN A 2 -3.94 3.50 7.16
CA GLN A 2 -3.44 4.62 7.98
C GLN A 2 -4.60 5.45 8.56
N GLN A 3 -5.58 5.83 7.73
CA GLN A 3 -6.77 6.56 8.18
C GLN A 3 -7.55 5.80 9.25
N LEU A 4 -7.72 4.49 9.11
CA LEU A 4 -8.40 3.65 10.09
C LEU A 4 -7.74 3.74 11.47
N ILE A 5 -6.40 3.69 11.52
CA ILE A 5 -5.66 3.78 12.79
C ILE A 5 -5.76 5.17 13.41
N VAL A 6 -5.68 6.23 12.58
CA VAL A 6 -5.85 7.61 13.06
C VAL A 6 -7.24 7.81 13.66
N ILE A 7 -8.29 7.33 12.95
CA ILE A 7 -9.67 7.43 13.44
C ILE A 7 -9.84 6.67 14.78
N LYS A 8 -9.32 5.44 14.86
CA LYS A 8 -9.40 4.67 16.12
C LYS A 8 -8.73 5.40 17.29
N LYS A 9 -7.50 5.87 17.09
CA LYS A 9 -6.77 6.61 18.14
C LYS A 9 -7.45 7.92 18.52
N TYR A 10 -8.02 8.63 17.56
CA TYR A 10 -8.79 9.83 17.84
C TYR A 10 -10.01 9.54 18.71
N LEU A 11 -10.81 8.53 18.33
CA LEU A 11 -12.00 8.15 19.11
C LEU A 11 -11.63 7.65 20.51
N GLU A 12 -10.52 6.92 20.65
CA GLU A 12 -9.99 6.52 21.97
C GLU A 12 -9.59 7.75 22.80
N SER A 13 -8.98 8.78 22.19
CA SER A 13 -8.51 9.98 22.92
C SER A 13 -9.65 10.87 23.44
N ILE A 14 -10.86 10.73 22.91
CA ILE A 14 -12.05 11.49 23.32
C ILE A 14 -13.08 10.60 24.07
N ASP A 15 -12.65 9.43 24.52
CA ASP A 15 -13.51 8.45 25.23
C ASP A 15 -14.84 8.15 24.48
N SER A 16 -14.78 8.13 23.14
CA SER A 16 -15.97 7.91 22.32
C SER A 16 -16.46 6.47 22.38
N LYS A 17 -17.78 6.28 22.52
CA LYS A 17 -18.44 4.96 22.48
C LYS A 17 -18.61 4.41 21.05
N ILE A 18 -18.20 5.14 20.01
CA ILE A 18 -18.30 4.71 18.60
C ILE A 18 -17.37 3.54 18.35
N LYS A 19 -17.93 2.44 17.85
CA LYS A 19 -17.18 1.24 17.48
C LYS A 19 -16.75 1.33 16.02
N VAL A 20 -15.45 1.36 15.76
CA VAL A 20 -14.87 1.31 14.41
C VAL A 20 -14.61 -0.13 14.00
N VAL A 21 -15.35 -0.61 13.00
CA VAL A 21 -15.22 -1.96 12.44
C VAL A 21 -14.31 -1.91 11.21
N PRO A 22 -13.11 -2.51 11.24
CA PRO A 22 -12.25 -2.57 10.06
C PRO A 22 -12.81 -3.59 9.06
N CYS A 23 -12.82 -3.22 7.78
CA CYS A 23 -13.15 -4.12 6.68
C CYS A 23 -11.91 -4.40 5.84
N ASP A 24 -11.83 -5.60 5.28
CA ASP A 24 -10.75 -5.95 4.36
C ASP A 24 -10.85 -5.17 3.05
N THR A 25 -9.70 -4.91 2.45
CA THR A 25 -9.63 -4.25 1.14
C THR A 25 -10.13 -5.20 0.06
N ILE A 26 -11.24 -4.85 -0.58
CA ILE A 26 -11.76 -5.60 -1.73
C ILE A 26 -10.85 -5.37 -2.93
N ARG A 27 -10.52 -6.44 -3.66
CA ARG A 27 -9.59 -6.43 -4.78
C ARG A 27 -10.19 -7.04 -6.04
N ALA A 28 -9.74 -6.54 -7.20
CA ALA A 28 -10.01 -7.17 -8.48
C ALA A 28 -9.24 -8.50 -8.61
N LYS A 29 -9.60 -9.32 -9.62
CA LYS A 29 -8.96 -10.63 -9.88
C LYS A 29 -7.43 -10.52 -10.06
N ASN A 30 -6.92 -9.42 -10.61
CA ASN A 30 -5.49 -9.14 -10.77
C ASN A 30 -4.81 -8.64 -9.49
N GLY A 31 -5.51 -8.57 -8.35
CA GLY A 31 -4.97 -8.16 -7.05
C GLY A 31 -5.01 -6.66 -6.76
N VAL A 32 -5.38 -5.82 -7.71
CA VAL A 32 -5.49 -4.35 -7.52
C VAL A 32 -6.65 -4.03 -6.59
N ALA A 33 -6.42 -3.16 -5.60
CA ALA A 33 -7.47 -2.67 -4.71
C ALA A 33 -8.53 -1.90 -5.51
N LEU A 34 -9.82 -2.17 -5.24
CA LEU A 34 -10.91 -1.46 -5.92
C LEU A 34 -10.93 0.01 -5.50
N SER A 35 -10.99 0.89 -6.50
CA SER A 35 -11.02 2.33 -6.33
C SER A 35 -11.73 2.99 -7.51
N SER A 36 -12.40 4.12 -7.27
CA SER A 36 -12.96 4.95 -8.35
C SER A 36 -11.87 5.46 -9.30
N ARG A 37 -10.64 5.64 -8.81
CA ARG A 37 -9.49 6.03 -9.64
C ARG A 37 -9.12 5.00 -10.69
N ASN A 38 -9.47 3.72 -10.50
CA ASN A 38 -9.20 2.66 -11.47
C ASN A 38 -9.95 2.90 -12.79
N LYS A 39 -11.09 3.62 -12.75
CA LYS A 39 -11.87 3.99 -13.94
C LYS A 39 -11.14 4.99 -14.84
N LEU A 40 -10.11 5.67 -14.34
CA LEU A 40 -9.28 6.60 -15.08
C LEU A 40 -8.11 5.91 -15.80
N LEU A 41 -7.93 4.62 -15.60
CA LEU A 41 -6.88 3.81 -16.21
C LEU A 41 -7.46 3.00 -17.36
N ASP A 42 -6.68 2.89 -18.44
CA ASP A 42 -6.93 1.92 -19.50
C ASP A 42 -6.62 0.48 -19.04
N GLN A 43 -7.06 -0.49 -19.80
CA GLN A 43 -6.88 -1.91 -19.47
C GLN A 43 -5.39 -2.30 -19.36
N LYS A 44 -4.53 -1.71 -20.18
CA LYS A 44 -3.08 -1.94 -20.12
C LYS A 44 -2.51 -1.46 -18.79
N SER A 45 -2.85 -0.25 -18.36
CA SER A 45 -2.41 0.30 -17.06
C SER A 45 -2.97 -0.48 -15.88
N LEU A 46 -4.20 -1.00 -15.97
CA LEU A 46 -4.78 -1.88 -14.95
C LEU A 46 -4.02 -3.21 -14.82
N ASN A 47 -3.58 -3.79 -15.93
CA ASN A 47 -2.76 -5.00 -15.93
C ASN A 47 -1.39 -4.72 -15.28
N VAL A 48 -0.73 -3.62 -15.67
CA VAL A 48 0.53 -3.17 -15.06
C VAL A 48 0.38 -2.94 -13.55
N ALA A 49 -0.72 -2.32 -13.10
CA ALA A 49 -1.00 -2.16 -11.68
C ALA A 49 -1.08 -3.52 -10.97
N GLY A 50 -1.71 -4.51 -11.58
CA GLY A 50 -1.77 -5.90 -11.09
C GLY A 50 -0.39 -6.53 -10.96
N GLU A 51 0.46 -6.40 -11.97
CA GLU A 51 1.85 -6.91 -11.96
C GLU A 51 2.66 -6.28 -10.82
N ILE A 52 2.57 -4.96 -10.65
CA ILE A 52 3.25 -4.23 -9.57
C ILE A 52 2.80 -4.76 -8.21
N ILE A 53 1.49 -4.86 -7.94
CA ILE A 53 0.98 -5.30 -6.65
C ILE A 53 1.34 -6.76 -6.36
N ASN A 54 1.25 -7.66 -7.34
CA ASN A 54 1.64 -9.05 -7.18
C ASN A 54 3.15 -9.20 -6.91
N PHE A 55 3.98 -8.46 -7.63
CA PHE A 55 5.42 -8.40 -7.39
C PHE A 55 5.73 -7.93 -5.97
N LEU A 56 5.12 -6.85 -5.52
CA LEU A 56 5.33 -6.29 -4.19
C LEU A 56 4.87 -7.24 -3.08
N LYS A 57 3.71 -7.88 -3.23
CA LYS A 57 3.21 -8.87 -2.26
C LYS A 57 4.14 -10.07 -2.15
N LYS A 58 4.61 -10.62 -3.29
CA LYS A 58 5.57 -11.73 -3.33
C LYS A 58 6.87 -11.39 -2.61
N ASN A 59 7.32 -10.14 -2.71
CA ASN A 59 8.58 -9.68 -2.13
C ASN A 59 8.41 -8.92 -0.79
N LYS A 60 7.23 -8.98 -0.16
CA LYS A 60 6.90 -8.23 1.06
C LYS A 60 8.00 -8.31 2.14
N ASN A 61 8.43 -9.51 2.49
CA ASN A 61 9.41 -9.72 3.55
C ASN A 61 10.79 -9.13 3.20
N GLN A 62 11.19 -9.20 1.94
CA GLN A 62 12.45 -8.62 1.47
C GLN A 62 12.38 -7.08 1.51
N ILE A 63 11.25 -6.50 1.07
CA ILE A 63 11.00 -5.05 1.15
C ILE A 63 11.08 -4.56 2.60
N ILE A 64 10.47 -5.29 3.55
CA ILE A 64 10.50 -4.91 4.96
C ILE A 64 11.94 -4.93 5.50
N LYS A 65 12.70 -6.00 5.22
CA LYS A 65 14.06 -6.18 5.73
C LYS A 65 15.09 -5.26 5.06
N SER A 66 14.76 -4.75 3.88
CA SER A 66 15.69 -3.90 3.11
C SER A 66 15.89 -2.54 3.75
N LYS A 67 17.13 -2.13 3.89
CA LYS A 67 17.50 -0.75 4.25
C LYS A 67 17.36 0.21 3.07
N ASN A 68 17.48 -0.32 1.85
CA ASN A 68 17.37 0.45 0.62
C ASN A 68 16.48 -0.30 -0.38
N ASN A 69 15.35 0.29 -0.74
CA ASN A 69 14.36 -0.29 -1.64
C ASN A 69 14.64 -0.01 -3.13
N SER A 70 15.85 0.47 -3.50
CA SER A 70 16.17 0.88 -4.89
C SER A 70 15.89 -0.21 -5.91
N LEU A 71 16.22 -1.46 -5.64
CA LEU A 71 15.93 -2.59 -6.54
C LEU A 71 14.43 -2.75 -6.82
N PHE A 72 13.61 -2.67 -5.78
CA PHE A 72 12.15 -2.76 -5.91
C PHE A 72 11.57 -1.54 -6.64
N LEU A 73 12.10 -0.34 -6.35
CA LEU A 73 11.69 0.90 -7.02
C LEU A 73 12.02 0.87 -8.51
N ASN A 74 13.21 0.39 -8.88
CA ASN A 74 13.60 0.24 -10.28
C ASN A 74 12.68 -0.76 -11.00
N LYS A 75 12.40 -1.90 -10.37
CA LYS A 75 11.50 -2.90 -10.95
C LYS A 75 10.08 -2.38 -11.17
N ILE A 76 9.56 -1.58 -10.23
CA ILE A 76 8.24 -0.93 -10.37
C ILE A 76 8.24 0.07 -11.56
N LYS A 77 9.35 0.79 -11.76
CA LYS A 77 9.51 1.69 -12.92
C LYS A 77 9.59 0.90 -14.23
N GLU A 78 10.29 -0.24 -14.27
CA GLU A 78 10.34 -1.12 -15.44
C GLU A 78 8.95 -1.65 -15.83
N PHE A 79 8.07 -1.93 -14.88
CA PHE A 79 6.67 -2.27 -15.16
C PHE A 79 5.89 -1.11 -15.79
N GLY A 80 6.33 0.14 -15.62
CA GLY A 80 5.71 1.32 -16.25
C GLY A 80 5.28 2.43 -15.30
N ALA A 81 5.57 2.34 -14.00
CA ALA A 81 5.30 3.44 -13.08
C ALA A 81 6.24 4.63 -13.34
N LYS A 82 5.68 5.77 -13.74
CA LYS A 82 6.48 6.97 -14.05
C LYS A 82 7.04 7.66 -12.82
N LYS A 83 6.31 7.60 -11.69
CA LYS A 83 6.70 8.22 -10.43
C LYS A 83 6.29 7.31 -9.28
N ILE A 84 7.14 7.23 -8.26
CA ILE A 84 6.83 6.53 -7.01
C ILE A 84 7.06 7.55 -5.89
N ASP A 85 5.99 7.84 -5.14
CA ASP A 85 6.07 8.81 -4.04
C ASP A 85 6.74 8.17 -2.82
N TYR A 86 6.40 6.93 -2.53
CA TYR A 86 7.03 6.15 -1.46
C TYR A 86 6.81 4.64 -1.64
N LEU A 87 7.73 3.87 -1.06
CA LEU A 87 7.61 2.44 -0.75
C LEU A 87 8.25 2.25 0.63
N SER A 88 7.46 1.98 1.65
CA SER A 88 7.96 1.93 3.03
C SER A 88 7.17 0.96 3.89
N ALA A 89 7.85 0.31 4.84
CA ALA A 89 7.22 -0.53 5.85
C ALA A 89 7.06 0.22 7.18
N PHE A 90 5.91 0.03 7.83
CA PHE A 90 5.59 0.64 9.12
C PHE A 90 5.09 -0.41 10.11
N ASN A 91 5.54 -0.28 11.36
CA ASN A 91 4.90 -0.94 12.48
C ASN A 91 3.65 -0.16 12.87
N LEU A 92 2.50 -0.81 12.83
CA LEU A 92 1.19 -0.16 13.02
C LEU A 92 0.87 0.17 14.47
N LYS A 93 1.45 -0.56 15.43
CA LYS A 93 1.30 -0.22 16.86
C LYS A 93 2.04 1.07 17.21
N GLN A 94 3.28 1.19 16.72
CA GLN A 94 4.17 2.31 17.02
C GLN A 94 4.00 3.48 16.06
N LEU A 95 3.35 3.28 14.90
CA LEU A 95 3.25 4.23 13.77
C LEU A 95 4.61 4.73 13.30
N LYS A 96 5.64 3.88 13.36
CA LYS A 96 7.02 4.20 12.96
C LYS A 96 7.47 3.29 11.81
N LYS A 97 8.35 3.82 10.95
CA LYS A 97 9.04 3.00 9.95
C LYS A 97 9.78 1.85 10.63
N THR A 98 9.80 0.69 10.00
CA THR A 98 10.45 -0.50 10.53
C THR A 98 11.07 -1.33 9.42
N ASN A 99 12.14 -2.03 9.75
CA ASN A 99 12.75 -3.07 8.92
C ASN A 99 12.57 -4.48 9.54
N LYS A 100 11.73 -4.61 10.56
CA LYS A 100 11.44 -5.87 11.25
C LYS A 100 10.07 -6.41 10.82
N PRO A 101 10.00 -7.60 10.18
CA PRO A 101 8.74 -8.26 9.90
C PRO A 101 8.00 -8.62 11.20
N SER A 102 6.72 -8.35 11.26
CA SER A 102 5.82 -8.76 12.34
C SER A 102 4.38 -8.77 11.86
N LEU A 103 3.46 -9.32 12.64
CA LEU A 103 2.01 -9.26 12.36
C LEU A 103 1.49 -7.80 12.28
N ASN A 104 2.17 -6.88 12.95
CA ASN A 104 1.82 -5.45 12.93
C ASN A 104 2.59 -4.65 11.87
N THR A 105 3.37 -5.30 11.00
CA THR A 105 4.13 -4.62 9.95
C THR A 105 3.37 -4.65 8.64
N ARG A 106 3.13 -3.47 8.05
CA ARG A 106 2.58 -3.31 6.70
C ARG A 106 3.50 -2.53 5.79
N VAL A 107 3.52 -2.92 4.53
CA VAL A 107 4.16 -2.18 3.44
C VAL A 107 3.13 -1.23 2.84
N PHE A 108 3.51 0.01 2.62
CA PHE A 108 2.71 1.05 1.97
C PHE A 108 3.41 1.52 0.72
N ILE A 109 2.65 1.71 -0.34
CA ILE A 109 3.13 2.24 -1.61
C ILE A 109 2.21 3.33 -2.14
N ALA A 110 2.80 4.35 -2.77
CA ALA A 110 2.09 5.26 -3.66
C ALA A 110 2.92 5.47 -4.92
N TYR A 111 2.29 5.32 -6.09
CA TYR A 111 2.93 5.41 -7.40
C TYR A 111 1.97 5.94 -8.45
N HIS A 112 2.49 6.34 -9.61
CA HIS A 112 1.71 6.94 -10.68
C HIS A 112 1.80 6.09 -11.95
N LEU A 113 0.64 5.73 -12.51
CA LEU A 113 0.47 5.09 -13.81
C LEU A 113 -0.43 5.98 -14.66
N ASN A 114 0.01 6.29 -15.87
CA ASN A 114 -0.76 7.07 -16.85
C ASN A 114 -1.41 8.34 -16.25
N GLY A 115 -0.66 9.08 -15.43
CA GLY A 115 -1.13 10.30 -14.74
C GLY A 115 -1.98 10.05 -13.49
N VAL A 116 -2.41 8.81 -13.23
CA VAL A 116 -3.26 8.47 -12.09
C VAL A 116 -2.39 8.03 -10.90
N ARG A 117 -2.62 8.65 -9.74
CA ARG A 117 -1.96 8.27 -8.48
C ARG A 117 -2.70 7.13 -7.82
N LEU A 118 -2.02 6.00 -7.68
CA LEU A 118 -2.51 4.81 -7.00
C LEU A 118 -1.82 4.64 -5.64
N ILE A 119 -2.56 4.13 -4.66
CA ILE A 119 -2.06 3.80 -3.33
C ILE A 119 -2.47 2.39 -2.95
N ASP A 120 -1.62 1.68 -2.23
CA ASP A 120 -1.97 0.38 -1.66
C ASP A 120 -1.18 0.08 -0.38
N ASN A 121 -1.63 -0.97 0.33
CA ASN A 121 -0.92 -1.51 1.49
C ASN A 121 -1.20 -3.01 1.64
N PHE A 122 -0.27 -3.75 2.20
CA PHE A 122 -0.35 -5.23 2.35
C PHE A 122 0.59 -5.75 3.44
#